data_9c2d3a870a0f4b2ddbb2aacf44debfe4
#
_entry.id   9c2d3a870a0f4b2ddbb2aacf44debfe4
#
_cell.length_a   1.000
_cell.length_b   1.000
_cell.length_c   1.000
_cell.angle_alpha   90.00
_cell.angle_beta   90.00
_cell.angle_gamma   90.00
#
_symmetry.space_group_name_H-M   'P 1'
#
loop_
_entity.id
_entity.type
_entity.pdbx_description
1 polymer ?
#
loop_
_entity_poly.entity_id
_entity_poly.type
_entity_poly.pdbx_seq_one_letter_code
_entity_poly.pdbx_strand_id
1 'polypeptide(L)'
;VTSVFRAVAMLPVAVGLVLAVSAAGRAAFQEASAPPAKAARAPDVVYVPTPHDVVDKMLEMARVKKEDVVYDLGCGDGRIVVAAAKKGAKAIGYDLSRERVEEARANVKKNKVEKLAEIFEKDIFTLDLSEANVITLYLLPKLNVKLIPQLEKLKPGSRIVSHDFDMKGVQPDRMVHMTSQEDGESHTIYLWTVPLKKEPGHEPTGQQ
;
A
#
# COMPACT_ATOMS: atom_id res chain seq x y z
N VAL A 1 -21.72 -65.45 43.09
CA VAL A 1 -20.90 -66.03 44.17
C VAL A 1 -20.06 -64.92 44.72
N THR A 2 -20.59 -64.29 45.75
CA THR A 2 -20.06 -64.09 47.13
C THR A 2 -18.73 -63.38 47.24
N SER A 3 -18.78 -62.18 47.81
CA SER A 3 -18.32 -61.90 49.20
C SER A 3 -16.85 -61.46 49.29
N VAL A 4 -16.34 -60.51 50.12
CA VAL A 4 -16.73 -59.94 51.40
C VAL A 4 -15.83 -58.72 51.69
N PHE A 5 -16.42 -57.71 52.35
CA PHE A 5 -15.86 -56.67 53.19
C PHE A 5 -14.41 -56.77 53.69
N ARG A 6 -13.73 -55.64 53.75
CA ARG A 6 -13.20 -55.10 55.03
C ARG A 6 -12.87 -53.63 54.97
N ALA A 7 -13.57 -52.88 55.79
CA ALA A 7 -13.22 -51.50 56.20
C ALA A 7 -12.14 -51.57 57.27
N VAL A 8 -11.18 -50.66 57.21
CA VAL A 8 -10.42 -50.25 58.39
C VAL A 8 -10.33 -48.74 58.39
N ALA A 9 -10.97 -48.14 59.36
CA ALA A 9 -10.81 -46.75 59.74
C ALA A 9 -9.62 -46.59 60.66
N MET A 10 -8.82 -45.56 60.55
CA MET A 10 -8.14 -44.90 61.68
C MET A 10 -7.79 -43.45 61.43
N LEU A 11 -8.07 -42.67 62.43
CA LEU A 11 -8.08 -41.25 62.65
C LEU A 11 -6.68 -40.57 62.70
N PRO A 12 -6.70 -39.25 62.99
CA PRO A 12 -5.76 -38.27 62.37
C PRO A 12 -4.59 -37.92 63.25
N VAL A 13 -3.52 -37.47 62.65
CA VAL A 13 -2.46 -36.72 63.35
C VAL A 13 -2.37 -35.34 62.79
N ALA A 14 -2.79 -34.35 63.59
CA ALA A 14 -2.55 -32.96 63.36
C ALA A 14 -1.10 -32.62 63.68
N VAL A 15 -0.35 -32.19 62.72
CA VAL A 15 0.92 -31.49 62.93
C VAL A 15 0.84 -30.13 62.30
N GLY A 16 0.78 -29.11 63.18
CA GLY A 16 0.84 -27.74 62.80
C GLY A 16 2.21 -27.39 62.20
N LEU A 17 2.22 -26.82 61.03
CA LEU A 17 3.40 -26.16 60.48
C LEU A 17 3.12 -24.71 60.22
N VAL A 18 3.88 -23.88 60.91
CA VAL A 18 3.87 -22.42 60.87
C VAL A 18 4.18 -21.95 59.45
N LEU A 19 3.26 -21.20 58.86
CA LEU A 19 3.46 -20.50 57.58
C LEU A 19 4.33 -19.25 57.80
N ALA A 20 5.60 -19.36 57.40
CA ALA A 20 6.41 -18.17 57.15
C ALA A 20 5.98 -17.52 55.82
N VAL A 21 5.31 -16.37 55.91
CA VAL A 21 4.97 -15.52 54.77
C VAL A 21 6.25 -14.83 54.28
N SER A 22 6.87 -15.38 53.26
CA SER A 22 7.91 -14.66 52.52
C SER A 22 7.24 -13.71 51.54
N ALA A 23 7.35 -12.42 51.79
CA ALA A 23 7.02 -11.35 50.85
C ALA A 23 8.04 -11.36 49.70
N ALA A 24 7.79 -12.17 48.67
CA ALA A 24 8.54 -12.12 47.43
C ALA A 24 7.91 -11.05 46.51
N GLY A 25 8.74 -10.08 46.15
CA GLY A 25 8.35 -8.89 45.41
C GLY A 25 7.59 -9.14 44.14
N ARG A 26 6.48 -8.44 43.98
CA ARG A 26 5.87 -8.17 42.67
C ARG A 26 6.84 -7.28 41.88
N ALA A 27 7.65 -7.91 41.05
CA ALA A 27 8.27 -7.18 39.94
C ALA A 27 7.13 -6.66 39.03
N ALA A 28 6.84 -5.35 39.14
CA ALA A 28 5.99 -4.66 38.19
C ALA A 28 6.70 -4.77 36.83
N PHE A 29 6.18 -5.60 35.95
CA PHE A 29 6.47 -5.50 34.51
C PHE A 29 5.98 -4.14 34.07
N GLN A 30 6.91 -3.19 34.00
CA GLN A 30 6.70 -1.90 33.39
C GLN A 30 6.62 -2.19 31.90
N GLU A 31 5.38 -2.28 31.39
CA GLU A 31 5.09 -2.33 29.96
C GLU A 31 5.76 -1.11 29.34
N ALA A 32 6.87 -1.36 28.64
CA ALA A 32 7.54 -0.32 27.89
C ALA A 32 6.56 0.18 26.85
N SER A 33 5.96 1.34 27.11
CA SER A 33 5.12 2.04 26.13
C SER A 33 5.95 2.22 24.87
N ALA A 34 5.50 1.60 23.77
CA ALA A 34 6.08 1.83 22.47
C ALA A 34 6.13 3.34 22.22
N PRO A 35 7.21 3.86 21.61
CA PRO A 35 7.28 5.27 21.30
C PRO A 35 6.06 5.67 20.46
N PRO A 36 5.48 6.86 20.69
CA PRO A 36 4.30 7.29 19.97
C PRO A 36 4.60 7.19 18.47
N ALA A 37 3.73 6.46 17.74
CA ALA A 37 3.82 6.39 16.30
C ALA A 37 3.89 7.83 15.77
N LYS A 38 4.94 8.12 14.99
CA LYS A 38 5.14 9.45 14.38
C LYS A 38 3.83 9.81 13.72
N ALA A 39 3.25 10.95 14.10
CA ALA A 39 1.94 11.39 13.61
C ALA A 39 1.92 11.24 12.09
N ALA A 40 0.94 10.49 11.57
CA ALA A 40 0.80 10.27 10.15
C ALA A 40 0.68 11.64 9.45
N ARG A 41 1.51 11.87 8.44
CA ARG A 41 1.47 13.09 7.65
C ARG A 41 0.10 13.19 6.99
N ALA A 42 -0.51 14.39 6.99
CA ALA A 42 -1.75 14.61 6.29
C ALA A 42 -1.56 14.40 4.76
N PRO A 43 -2.59 13.91 4.04
CA PRO A 43 -2.55 13.79 2.59
C PRO A 43 -2.23 15.13 1.92
N ASP A 44 -1.40 15.11 0.87
CA ASP A 44 -0.98 16.32 0.15
C ASP A 44 -2.06 16.85 -0.81
N VAL A 45 -3.11 16.05 -1.10
CA VAL A 45 -4.13 16.33 -2.11
C VAL A 45 -5.52 15.87 -1.65
N VAL A 46 -6.54 16.57 -2.14
CA VAL A 46 -7.93 16.10 -2.06
C VAL A 46 -8.08 14.90 -2.99
N TYR A 47 -8.72 13.83 -2.50
CA TYR A 47 -8.98 12.66 -3.30
C TYR A 47 -10.01 12.96 -4.41
N VAL A 48 -9.63 12.69 -5.64
CA VAL A 48 -10.51 12.69 -6.83
C VAL A 48 -10.33 11.34 -7.52
N PRO A 49 -11.41 10.59 -7.74
CA PRO A 49 -11.30 9.27 -8.35
C PRO A 49 -11.08 9.37 -9.86
N THR A 50 -10.17 8.56 -10.41
CA THR A 50 -10.02 8.38 -11.86
C THR A 50 -11.22 7.64 -12.44
N PRO A 51 -11.89 8.09 -13.51
CA PRO A 51 -12.96 7.33 -14.18
C PRO A 51 -12.49 5.94 -14.61
N HIS A 52 -13.39 4.94 -14.57
CA HIS A 52 -12.99 3.55 -14.83
C HIS A 52 -12.50 3.32 -16.27
N ASP A 53 -13.08 3.98 -17.25
CA ASP A 53 -12.63 3.91 -18.64
C ASP A 53 -11.26 4.56 -18.84
N VAL A 54 -10.94 5.60 -18.08
CA VAL A 54 -9.58 6.19 -18.01
C VAL A 54 -8.60 5.21 -17.35
N VAL A 55 -9.00 4.54 -16.25
CA VAL A 55 -8.19 3.47 -15.62
C VAL A 55 -7.88 2.36 -16.63
N ASP A 56 -8.88 1.90 -17.37
CA ASP A 56 -8.69 0.87 -18.38
C ASP A 56 -7.71 1.32 -19.47
N LYS A 57 -7.80 2.58 -19.89
CA LYS A 57 -6.88 3.17 -20.88
C LYS A 57 -5.47 3.31 -20.35
N MET A 58 -5.29 3.71 -19.09
CA MET A 58 -3.98 3.75 -18.42
C MET A 58 -3.31 2.38 -18.43
N LEU A 59 -4.04 1.34 -18.01
CA LEU A 59 -3.51 -0.02 -17.94
C LEU A 59 -3.26 -0.62 -19.34
N GLU A 60 -4.07 -0.25 -20.34
CA GLU A 60 -3.83 -0.60 -21.78
C GLU A 60 -2.53 0.06 -22.27
N MET A 61 -2.37 1.37 -22.07
CA MET A 61 -1.16 2.09 -22.50
C MET A 61 0.10 1.54 -21.84
N ALA A 62 0.04 1.22 -20.56
CA ALA A 62 1.13 0.58 -19.85
C ALA A 62 1.30 -0.91 -20.21
N ARG A 63 0.42 -1.48 -21.02
CA ARG A 63 0.41 -2.90 -21.43
C ARG A 63 0.50 -3.84 -20.22
N VAL A 64 -0.32 -3.55 -19.21
CA VAL A 64 -0.35 -4.36 -17.98
C VAL A 64 -0.78 -5.79 -18.29
N LYS A 65 -0.02 -6.76 -17.80
CA LYS A 65 -0.20 -8.19 -18.02
C LYS A 65 0.03 -9.00 -16.75
N LYS A 66 -0.28 -10.29 -16.80
CA LYS A 66 -0.26 -11.20 -15.65
C LYS A 66 1.06 -11.27 -14.88
N GLU A 67 2.20 -11.10 -15.56
CA GLU A 67 3.52 -11.18 -14.92
C GLU A 67 3.98 -9.85 -14.31
N ASP A 68 3.22 -8.78 -14.49
CA ASP A 68 3.60 -7.48 -13.96
C ASP A 68 3.33 -7.35 -12.47
N VAL A 69 4.17 -6.56 -11.82
CA VAL A 69 3.97 -5.99 -10.48
C VAL A 69 3.62 -4.52 -10.67
N VAL A 70 2.39 -4.16 -10.33
CA VAL A 70 1.86 -2.81 -10.47
C VAL A 70 1.83 -2.13 -9.10
N TYR A 71 2.46 -0.97 -8.97
CA TYR A 71 2.34 -0.12 -7.77
C TYR A 71 1.51 1.12 -8.11
N ASP A 72 0.44 1.33 -7.34
CA ASP A 72 -0.43 2.49 -7.43
C ASP A 72 -0.12 3.46 -6.29
N LEU A 73 0.48 4.61 -6.64
CA LEU A 73 0.99 5.58 -5.67
C LEU A 73 -0.04 6.68 -5.41
N GLY A 74 -0.68 6.65 -4.25
CA GLY A 74 -1.86 7.43 -3.92
C GLY A 74 -3.12 6.72 -4.39
N CYS A 75 -3.32 5.48 -3.97
CA CYS A 75 -4.29 4.56 -4.57
C CYS A 75 -5.77 4.90 -4.28
N GLY A 76 -6.04 5.85 -3.38
CA GLY A 76 -7.40 6.25 -3.05
C GLY A 76 -8.29 5.06 -2.67
N ASP A 77 -9.39 4.87 -3.39
CA ASP A 77 -10.32 3.76 -3.19
C ASP A 77 -9.84 2.41 -3.79
N GLY A 78 -8.64 2.38 -4.37
CA GLY A 78 -8.02 1.15 -4.90
C GLY A 78 -8.57 0.68 -6.25
N ARG A 79 -9.32 1.51 -6.99
CA ARG A 79 -9.91 1.13 -8.28
C ARG A 79 -8.89 0.70 -9.32
N ILE A 80 -7.72 1.37 -9.40
CA ILE A 80 -6.63 1.02 -10.31
C ILE A 80 -6.00 -0.31 -9.89
N VAL A 81 -5.76 -0.51 -8.59
CA VAL A 81 -5.26 -1.78 -8.04
C VAL A 81 -6.19 -2.94 -8.38
N VAL A 82 -7.49 -2.77 -8.19
CA VAL A 82 -8.50 -3.78 -8.54
C VAL A 82 -8.50 -4.07 -10.04
N ALA A 83 -8.45 -3.05 -10.88
CA ALA A 83 -8.42 -3.21 -12.33
C ALA A 83 -7.16 -3.94 -12.82
N ALA A 84 -5.98 -3.61 -12.27
CA ALA A 84 -4.73 -4.29 -12.57
C ALA A 84 -4.75 -5.76 -12.12
N ALA A 85 -5.26 -6.04 -10.93
CA ALA A 85 -5.42 -7.40 -10.42
C ALA A 85 -6.39 -8.25 -11.28
N LYS A 86 -7.48 -7.65 -11.79
CA LYS A 86 -8.38 -8.31 -12.75
C LYS A 86 -7.70 -8.69 -14.08
N LYS A 87 -6.65 -7.96 -14.48
CA LYS A 87 -5.78 -8.31 -15.62
C LYS A 87 -4.76 -9.42 -15.27
N GLY A 88 -4.76 -9.89 -14.03
CA GLY A 88 -3.87 -10.96 -13.52
C GLY A 88 -2.53 -10.47 -13.01
N ALA A 89 -2.26 -9.17 -12.97
CA ALA A 89 -1.06 -8.60 -12.39
C ALA A 89 -1.09 -8.67 -10.86
N LYS A 90 0.08 -8.74 -10.21
CA LYS A 90 0.19 -8.44 -8.79
C LYS A 90 0.10 -6.92 -8.62
N ALA A 91 -0.88 -6.44 -7.89
CA ALA A 91 -1.14 -5.00 -7.74
C ALA A 91 -1.06 -4.58 -6.27
N ILE A 92 -0.31 -3.52 -5.99
CA ILE A 92 -0.10 -3.02 -4.64
C ILE A 92 -0.41 -1.53 -4.62
N GLY A 93 -1.36 -1.14 -3.76
CA GLY A 93 -1.75 0.25 -3.55
C GLY A 93 -1.15 0.83 -2.28
N TYR A 94 -0.72 2.08 -2.36
CA TYR A 94 -0.22 2.84 -1.23
C TYR A 94 -0.98 4.16 -1.10
N ASP A 95 -1.44 4.47 0.10
CA ASP A 95 -2.06 5.75 0.43
C ASP A 95 -1.68 6.19 1.84
N LEU A 96 -1.72 7.50 2.13
CA LEU A 96 -1.51 8.05 3.47
C LEU A 96 -2.81 8.13 4.27
N SER A 97 -3.95 8.19 3.59
CA SER A 97 -5.25 8.29 4.24
C SER A 97 -5.72 6.92 4.69
N ARG A 98 -5.79 6.72 5.99
CA ARG A 98 -6.34 5.49 6.57
C ARG A 98 -7.75 5.18 6.07
N GLU A 99 -8.59 6.21 5.92
CA GLU A 99 -9.94 6.07 5.37
C GLU A 99 -9.91 5.50 3.95
N ARG A 100 -9.03 6.01 3.08
CA ARG A 100 -8.88 5.51 1.70
C ARG A 100 -8.32 4.09 1.69
N VAL A 101 -7.36 3.78 2.55
CA VAL A 101 -6.81 2.42 2.70
C VAL A 101 -7.90 1.42 3.11
N GLU A 102 -8.76 1.78 4.05
CA GLU A 102 -9.87 0.91 4.49
C GLU A 102 -10.89 0.71 3.36
N GLU A 103 -11.23 1.77 2.63
CA GLU A 103 -12.11 1.70 1.46
C GLU A 103 -11.50 0.83 0.34
N ALA A 104 -10.23 1.05 0.01
CA ALA A 104 -9.52 0.27 -1.00
C ALA A 104 -9.48 -1.23 -0.66
N ARG A 105 -9.22 -1.57 0.61
CA ARG A 105 -9.27 -2.96 1.09
C ARG A 105 -10.67 -3.57 0.94
N ALA A 106 -11.71 -2.80 1.25
CA ALA A 106 -13.09 -3.23 1.04
C ALA A 106 -13.39 -3.48 -0.45
N ASN A 107 -12.90 -2.60 -1.34
CA ASN A 107 -13.03 -2.75 -2.78
C ASN A 107 -12.28 -3.98 -3.32
N VAL A 108 -11.06 -4.24 -2.85
CA VAL A 108 -10.29 -5.45 -3.18
C VAL A 108 -11.10 -6.70 -2.82
N LYS A 109 -11.64 -6.77 -1.60
CA LYS A 109 -12.47 -7.88 -1.13
C LYS A 109 -13.76 -8.02 -1.92
N LYS A 110 -14.49 -6.92 -2.15
CA LYS A 110 -15.73 -6.89 -2.95
C LYS A 110 -15.52 -7.45 -4.34
N ASN A 111 -14.37 -7.17 -4.95
CA ASN A 111 -14.01 -7.63 -6.28
C ASN A 111 -13.34 -9.02 -6.30
N LYS A 112 -13.11 -9.65 -5.15
CA LYS A 112 -12.52 -11.01 -5.01
C LYS A 112 -11.13 -11.13 -5.64
N VAL A 113 -10.30 -10.08 -5.48
CA VAL A 113 -8.93 -10.02 -6.05
C VAL A 113 -7.84 -10.06 -4.98
N GLU A 114 -8.15 -10.43 -3.73
CA GLU A 114 -7.24 -10.42 -2.57
C GLU A 114 -5.98 -11.27 -2.77
N LYS A 115 -6.02 -12.23 -3.68
CA LYS A 115 -4.83 -13.05 -4.01
C LYS A 115 -3.78 -12.32 -4.82
N LEU A 116 -4.17 -11.22 -5.49
CA LEU A 116 -3.32 -10.45 -6.39
C LEU A 116 -3.21 -8.98 -5.98
N ALA A 117 -4.05 -8.51 -5.06
CA ALA A 117 -4.14 -7.11 -4.66
C ALA A 117 -3.87 -6.92 -3.17
N GLU A 118 -2.97 -6.01 -2.84
CA GLU A 118 -2.63 -5.62 -1.47
C GLU A 118 -2.68 -4.09 -1.33
N ILE A 119 -3.10 -3.58 -0.14
CA ILE A 119 -3.21 -2.14 0.14
C ILE A 119 -2.50 -1.80 1.45
N PHE A 120 -1.63 -0.80 1.41
CA PHE A 120 -0.82 -0.37 2.55
C PHE A 120 -0.98 1.12 2.86
N GLU A 121 -1.08 1.45 4.15
CA GLU A 121 -0.97 2.81 4.65
C GLU A 121 0.51 3.18 4.76
N LYS A 122 1.04 3.89 3.73
CA LYS A 122 2.45 4.29 3.67
C LYS A 122 2.66 5.58 2.89
N ASP A 123 3.68 6.34 3.28
CA ASP A 123 4.17 7.49 2.52
C ASP A 123 4.93 6.99 1.26
N ILE A 124 4.40 7.36 0.09
CA ILE A 124 4.95 6.96 -1.22
C ILE A 124 6.39 7.43 -1.44
N PHE A 125 6.81 8.52 -0.77
CA PHE A 125 8.18 9.03 -0.88
C PHE A 125 9.21 8.25 -0.08
N THR A 126 8.78 7.29 0.73
CA THR A 126 9.66 6.43 1.55
C THR A 126 9.78 5.02 1.01
N LEU A 127 9.10 4.71 -0.09
CA LEU A 127 9.03 3.36 -0.64
C LEU A 127 10.28 3.01 -1.47
N ASP A 128 10.66 1.75 -1.42
CA ASP A 128 11.46 1.13 -2.47
C ASP A 128 10.54 0.65 -3.60
N LEU A 129 10.71 1.23 -4.79
CA LEU A 129 9.90 0.91 -5.96
C LEU A 129 10.54 -0.15 -6.87
N SER A 130 11.72 -0.68 -6.53
CA SER A 130 12.55 -1.53 -7.40
C SER A 130 11.88 -2.82 -7.90
N GLU A 131 10.88 -3.31 -7.18
CA GLU A 131 10.13 -4.51 -7.58
C GLU A 131 9.05 -4.22 -8.63
N ALA A 132 8.64 -2.96 -8.79
CA ALA A 132 7.55 -2.63 -9.71
C ALA A 132 7.98 -2.71 -11.18
N ASN A 133 7.09 -3.25 -12.00
CA ASN A 133 7.19 -3.20 -13.46
C ASN A 133 6.35 -2.05 -14.03
N VAL A 134 5.30 -1.67 -13.31
CA VAL A 134 4.41 -0.57 -13.66
C VAL A 134 4.14 0.29 -12.44
N ILE A 135 4.22 1.59 -12.61
CA ILE A 135 3.77 2.58 -11.63
C ILE A 135 2.57 3.32 -12.22
N THR A 136 1.51 3.47 -11.42
CA THR A 136 0.35 4.30 -11.75
C THR A 136 0.31 5.52 -10.86
N LEU A 137 -0.04 6.68 -11.43
CA LEU A 137 -0.04 7.99 -10.77
C LEU A 137 -1.32 8.76 -11.11
N TYR A 138 -1.94 9.37 -10.11
CA TYR A 138 -2.86 10.48 -10.25
C TYR A 138 -2.58 11.49 -9.15
N LEU A 139 -1.45 12.17 -9.26
CA LEU A 139 -0.91 13.08 -8.26
C LEU A 139 -0.64 14.45 -8.89
N LEU A 140 -0.67 15.51 -8.07
CA LEU A 140 -0.31 16.85 -8.55
C LEU A 140 1.10 16.87 -9.16
N PRO A 141 1.36 17.73 -10.17
CA PRO A 141 2.64 17.76 -10.90
C PRO A 141 3.86 17.84 -10.00
N LYS A 142 3.82 18.64 -8.94
CA LYS A 142 4.92 18.77 -7.97
C LYS A 142 5.27 17.46 -7.26
N LEU A 143 4.28 16.58 -7.05
CA LEU A 143 4.48 15.28 -6.40
C LEU A 143 5.07 14.28 -7.41
N ASN A 144 4.60 14.31 -8.67
CA ASN A 144 5.19 13.52 -9.74
C ASN A 144 6.68 13.84 -9.92
N VAL A 145 7.04 15.13 -9.97
CA VAL A 145 8.45 15.58 -10.05
C VAL A 145 9.26 15.11 -8.84
N LYS A 146 8.69 15.16 -7.64
CA LYS A 146 9.36 14.68 -6.41
C LYS A 146 9.64 13.19 -6.43
N LEU A 147 8.86 12.40 -7.16
CA LEU A 147 9.07 10.94 -7.30
C LEU A 147 10.17 10.58 -8.30
N ILE A 148 10.59 11.48 -9.19
CA ILE A 148 11.57 11.18 -10.26
C ILE A 148 12.80 10.43 -9.74
N PRO A 149 13.48 10.84 -8.63
CA PRO A 149 14.66 10.11 -8.15
C PRO A 149 14.40 8.65 -7.73
N GLN A 150 13.16 8.31 -7.34
CA GLN A 150 12.76 6.93 -7.03
C GLN A 150 12.41 6.18 -8.32
N LEU A 151 11.72 6.84 -9.26
CA LEU A 151 11.32 6.27 -10.55
C LEU A 151 12.53 5.94 -11.44
N GLU A 152 13.59 6.76 -11.40
CA GLU A 152 14.85 6.50 -12.12
C GLU A 152 15.59 5.23 -11.66
N LYS A 153 15.27 4.72 -10.44
CA LYS A 153 15.85 3.48 -9.89
C LYS A 153 15.10 2.22 -10.31
N LEU A 154 13.98 2.36 -10.98
CA LEU A 154 13.24 1.22 -11.51
C LEU A 154 14.07 0.45 -12.55
N LYS A 155 13.76 -0.82 -12.74
CA LYS A 155 14.40 -1.66 -13.75
C LYS A 155 14.19 -1.08 -15.15
N PRO A 156 15.19 -1.12 -16.03
CA PRO A 156 15.01 -0.73 -17.43
C PRO A 156 13.81 -1.47 -18.06
N GLY A 157 12.98 -0.72 -18.79
CA GLY A 157 11.73 -1.23 -19.35
C GLY A 157 10.53 -1.16 -18.43
N SER A 158 10.69 -0.74 -17.16
CA SER A 158 9.56 -0.39 -16.30
C SER A 158 8.79 0.79 -16.87
N ARG A 159 7.50 0.82 -16.66
CA ARG A 159 6.55 1.76 -17.26
C ARG A 159 5.89 2.59 -16.17
N ILE A 160 5.78 3.89 -16.40
CA ILE A 160 5.09 4.83 -15.51
C ILE A 160 3.93 5.41 -16.32
N VAL A 161 2.72 5.31 -15.81
CA VAL A 161 1.52 5.89 -16.44
C VAL A 161 0.86 6.85 -15.48
N SER A 162 0.57 8.07 -15.94
CA SER A 162 -0.04 9.14 -15.14
C SER A 162 -1.32 9.66 -15.78
N HIS A 163 -2.32 9.90 -14.95
CA HIS A 163 -3.58 10.53 -15.29
C HIS A 163 -3.46 12.04 -15.10
N ASP A 164 -3.83 12.83 -16.11
CA ASP A 164 -3.90 14.29 -16.22
C ASP A 164 -2.63 15.09 -15.91
N PHE A 165 -1.72 14.57 -15.12
CA PHE A 165 -0.54 15.32 -14.69
C PHE A 165 0.75 14.67 -15.20
N ASP A 166 1.59 15.49 -15.82
CA ASP A 166 2.90 15.12 -16.32
C ASP A 166 3.99 15.06 -15.22
N MET A 167 5.20 14.74 -15.64
CA MET A 167 6.44 14.89 -14.87
C MET A 167 7.29 15.96 -15.54
N LYS A 168 7.13 17.22 -15.13
CA LYS A 168 7.88 18.34 -15.68
C LYS A 168 9.39 18.05 -15.74
N GLY A 169 10.01 18.27 -16.89
CA GLY A 169 11.42 18.00 -17.16
C GLY A 169 11.71 16.57 -17.64
N VAL A 170 10.68 15.72 -17.80
CA VAL A 170 10.80 14.37 -18.31
C VAL A 170 9.86 14.18 -19.50
N GLN A 171 10.43 13.97 -20.69
CA GLN A 171 9.67 13.79 -21.91
C GLN A 171 8.88 12.48 -21.86
N PRO A 172 7.54 12.49 -22.04
CA PRO A 172 6.75 11.26 -22.14
C PRO A 172 7.04 10.54 -23.47
N ASP A 173 7.06 9.20 -23.42
CA ASP A 173 7.16 8.38 -24.63
C ASP A 173 5.86 8.39 -25.44
N ARG A 174 4.73 8.55 -24.73
CA ARG A 174 3.40 8.61 -25.33
C ARG A 174 2.46 9.44 -24.47
N MET A 175 1.58 10.17 -25.14
CA MET A 175 0.47 10.91 -24.56
C MET A 175 -0.81 10.62 -25.33
N VAL A 176 -1.93 10.48 -24.64
CA VAL A 176 -3.25 10.25 -25.23
C VAL A 176 -4.26 11.17 -24.55
N HIS A 177 -5.04 11.87 -25.36
CA HIS A 177 -6.22 12.59 -24.89
C HIS A 177 -7.47 11.74 -25.16
N MET A 178 -8.37 11.69 -24.19
CA MET A 178 -9.65 11.01 -24.34
C MET A 178 -10.75 11.75 -23.58
N THR A 179 -11.97 11.65 -24.05
CA THR A 179 -13.17 12.05 -23.30
C THR A 179 -13.73 10.81 -22.61
N SER A 180 -13.85 10.88 -21.28
CA SER A 180 -14.43 9.78 -20.52
C SER A 180 -15.93 9.65 -20.78
N GLN A 181 -16.40 8.41 -20.85
CA GLN A 181 -17.82 8.12 -20.96
C GLN A 181 -18.51 8.10 -19.59
N GLU A 182 -17.71 8.08 -18.52
CA GLU A 182 -18.22 8.02 -17.14
C GLU A 182 -18.58 9.40 -16.61
N ASP A 183 -17.75 10.43 -16.87
CA ASP A 183 -17.97 11.80 -16.38
C ASP A 183 -18.15 12.85 -17.49
N GLY A 184 -17.86 12.51 -18.75
CA GLY A 184 -17.96 13.42 -19.89
C GLY A 184 -16.80 14.41 -20.02
N GLU A 185 -15.80 14.35 -19.13
CA GLU A 185 -14.67 15.27 -19.12
C GLU A 185 -13.52 14.78 -20.01
N SER A 186 -12.63 15.69 -20.36
CA SER A 186 -11.44 15.40 -21.15
C SER A 186 -10.26 15.10 -20.24
N HIS A 187 -9.62 13.95 -20.45
CA HIS A 187 -8.48 13.49 -19.69
C HIS A 187 -7.26 13.28 -20.57
N THR A 188 -6.09 13.46 -19.97
CA THR A 188 -4.80 13.20 -20.61
C THR A 188 -4.09 12.06 -19.88
N ILE A 189 -3.60 11.08 -20.62
CA ILE A 189 -2.83 9.97 -20.07
C ILE A 189 -1.42 10.04 -20.63
N TYR A 190 -0.44 10.05 -19.73
CA TYR A 190 0.98 10.08 -20.05
C TYR A 190 1.63 8.74 -19.78
N LEU A 191 2.60 8.35 -20.60
CA LEU A 191 3.38 7.14 -20.44
C LEU A 191 4.87 7.44 -20.58
N TRP A 192 5.66 6.93 -19.65
CA TRP A 192 7.12 6.92 -19.68
C TRP A 192 7.63 5.49 -19.51
N THR A 193 8.81 5.24 -20.08
CA THR A 193 9.55 3.99 -19.91
C THR A 193 10.93 4.29 -19.36
N VAL A 194 11.38 3.51 -18.39
CA VAL A 194 12.73 3.66 -17.82
C VAL A 194 13.78 3.07 -18.79
N PRO A 195 14.91 3.78 -19.07
CA PRO A 195 15.37 5.02 -18.44
C PRO A 195 14.57 6.24 -18.91
N LEU A 196 14.30 7.15 -17.95
CA LEU A 196 13.56 8.36 -18.23
C LEU A 196 14.34 9.32 -19.13
N LYS A 197 13.68 9.90 -20.14
CA LYS A 197 14.28 10.87 -21.07
C LYS A 197 14.05 12.28 -20.55
N LYS A 198 15.10 13.01 -20.27
CA LYS A 198 15.01 14.42 -19.86
C LYS A 198 14.61 15.30 -21.04
N GLU A 199 13.81 16.32 -20.78
CA GLU A 199 13.50 17.33 -21.79
C GLU A 199 14.76 18.14 -22.12
N PRO A 200 15.01 18.48 -23.42
CA PRO A 200 16.14 19.31 -23.81
C PRO A 200 16.07 20.68 -23.10
N GLY A 201 17.16 21.07 -22.43
CA GLY A 201 17.29 22.37 -21.76
C GLY A 201 16.72 22.43 -20.33
N HIS A 202 16.24 21.32 -19.78
CA HIS A 202 15.82 21.24 -18.39
C HIS A 202 16.96 20.63 -17.54
N GLU A 203 17.87 21.47 -17.05
CA GLU A 203 18.78 21.05 -15.99
C GLU A 203 18.00 20.94 -14.67
N PRO A 204 18.24 19.90 -13.84
CA PRO A 204 17.65 19.85 -12.53
C PRO A 204 18.13 21.07 -11.75
N THR A 205 17.20 22.00 -11.47
CA THR A 205 17.49 23.10 -10.52
C THR A 205 17.90 22.43 -9.21
N GLY A 206 19.20 22.53 -8.94
CA GLY A 206 19.81 22.04 -7.71
C GLY A 206 19.03 22.56 -6.51
N GLN A 207 18.95 21.73 -5.52
CA GLN A 207 18.42 21.99 -4.19
C GLN A 207 18.83 23.38 -3.69
N GLN A 208 17.87 24.21 -3.38
CA GLN A 208 18.00 25.26 -2.37
C GLN A 208 16.99 24.99 -1.26
#